data_c5438833d2f0a12d951c8142d560ad1a
#
_entry.id   c5438833d2f0a12d951c8142d560ad1a
#
_cell.length_a   1.000
_cell.length_b   1.000
_cell.length_c   1.000
_cell.angle_alpha   90.00
_cell.angle_beta   90.00
_cell.angle_gamma   90.00
#
_symmetry.space_group_name_H-M   'P 1'
#
loop_
_entity.id
_entity.type
_entity.pdbx_description
1 polymer ?
#
loop_
_entity_poly.entity_id
_entity_poly.type
_entity_poly.pdbx_seq_one_letter_code
_entity_poly.pdbx_strand_id
1 'polypeptide(L)'
;MNCPIFQIRVIFMKREEFIKACDSNLKAVRTEYSFNQEKMAYILGISKKTLVEIEKGRSSLRWSGSVTLCAVFSQSSVICEIFKDPEELIRAIAFDGSEPAYRHANTTRIWWHTILEKNGYVIEQNIVSQHYRLVAPDNSILASSFDLDELTKLI
;
A
#
# COMPACT_ATOMS: atom_id res chain seq x y z
N MET A 1 -33.10 -23.38 -18.65
CA MET A 1 -32.77 -21.93 -18.55
C MET A 1 -31.26 -21.82 -18.36
N ASN A 2 -30.55 -21.53 -19.45
CA ASN A 2 -29.08 -21.38 -19.44
C ASN A 2 -28.74 -19.98 -18.93
N CYS A 3 -28.14 -19.92 -17.76
CA CYS A 3 -27.50 -18.68 -17.28
C CYS A 3 -26.22 -18.48 -18.11
N PRO A 4 -26.04 -17.38 -18.83
CA PRO A 4 -24.79 -17.15 -19.54
C PRO A 4 -23.70 -16.92 -18.48
N ILE A 5 -22.77 -17.87 -18.40
CA ILE A 5 -21.52 -17.71 -17.69
C ILE A 5 -20.82 -16.55 -18.39
N PHE A 6 -20.86 -15.37 -17.76
CA PHE A 6 -19.95 -14.27 -18.12
C PHE A 6 -18.54 -14.83 -17.98
N GLN A 7 -17.92 -15.18 -19.10
CA GLN A 7 -16.50 -15.40 -19.17
C GLN A 7 -15.83 -14.04 -18.85
N ILE A 8 -15.60 -13.80 -17.56
CA ILE A 8 -14.67 -12.77 -17.12
C ILE A 8 -13.34 -13.20 -17.72
N ARG A 9 -12.95 -12.54 -18.79
CA ARG A 9 -11.62 -12.69 -19.36
C ARG A 9 -10.67 -12.12 -18.30
N VAL A 10 -10.20 -12.98 -17.41
CA VAL A 10 -9.17 -12.63 -16.42
C VAL A 10 -7.95 -12.28 -17.25
N ILE A 11 -7.73 -10.99 -17.47
CA ILE A 11 -6.48 -10.48 -18.04
C ILE A 11 -5.45 -10.70 -16.94
N PHE A 12 -4.74 -11.82 -17.02
CA PHE A 12 -3.64 -12.11 -16.11
C PHE A 12 -2.53 -11.13 -16.44
N MET A 13 -2.37 -10.10 -15.59
CA MET A 13 -1.31 -9.11 -15.73
C MET A 13 0.05 -9.77 -15.49
N LYS A 14 0.93 -9.73 -16.47
CA LYS A 14 2.28 -10.27 -16.34
C LYS A 14 3.16 -9.34 -15.50
N ARG A 15 4.23 -9.91 -14.94
CA ARG A 15 5.19 -9.18 -14.10
C ARG A 15 5.75 -7.93 -14.80
N GLU A 16 6.08 -8.02 -16.08
CA GLU A 16 6.60 -6.90 -16.87
C GLU A 16 5.55 -5.79 -17.06
N GLU A 17 4.29 -6.16 -17.25
CA GLU A 17 3.18 -5.22 -17.38
C GLU A 17 2.92 -4.49 -16.07
N PHE A 18 2.97 -5.21 -14.94
CA PHE A 18 2.85 -4.64 -13.60
C PHE A 18 3.97 -3.62 -13.33
N ILE A 19 5.23 -4.00 -13.59
CA ILE A 19 6.37 -3.10 -13.42
C ILE A 19 6.22 -1.85 -14.29
N LYS A 20 5.86 -2.02 -15.57
CA LYS A 20 5.66 -0.90 -16.49
C LYS A 20 4.53 0.02 -16.04
N ALA A 21 3.45 -0.52 -15.51
CA ALA A 21 2.36 0.28 -14.95
C ALA A 21 2.83 1.09 -13.74
N CYS A 22 3.61 0.50 -12.83
CA CYS A 22 4.21 1.20 -11.70
C CYS A 22 5.15 2.34 -12.16
N ASP A 23 6.06 2.04 -13.09
CA ASP A 23 7.00 3.03 -13.62
C ASP A 23 6.28 4.24 -14.24
N SER A 24 5.25 3.97 -15.05
CA SER A 24 4.48 5.01 -15.75
C SER A 24 3.69 5.91 -14.80
N ASN A 25 3.29 5.40 -13.64
CA ASN A 25 2.45 6.11 -12.68
C ASN A 25 3.21 6.62 -11.45
N LEU A 26 4.52 6.36 -11.34
CA LEU A 26 5.36 6.77 -10.22
C LEU A 26 5.25 8.27 -9.92
N LYS A 27 5.33 9.10 -10.96
CA LYS A 27 5.22 10.55 -10.83
C LYS A 27 3.82 10.98 -10.37
N ALA A 28 2.76 10.31 -10.83
CA ALA A 28 1.39 10.61 -10.44
C ALA A 28 1.19 10.32 -8.95
N VAL A 29 1.61 9.15 -8.45
CA VAL A 29 1.59 8.79 -7.02
C VAL A 29 2.37 9.82 -6.20
N ARG A 30 3.59 10.17 -6.61
CA ARG A 30 4.39 11.17 -5.89
C ARG A 30 3.68 12.52 -5.80
N THR A 31 3.03 12.94 -6.88
CA THR A 31 2.33 14.23 -6.95
C THR A 31 1.07 14.25 -6.10
N GLU A 32 0.33 13.14 -6.08
CA GLU A 32 -0.85 12.95 -5.22
C GLU A 32 -0.52 13.24 -3.74
N TYR A 33 0.64 12.75 -3.26
CA TYR A 33 1.10 12.98 -1.89
C TYR A 33 1.88 14.29 -1.71
N SER A 34 1.96 15.13 -2.75
CA SER A 34 2.72 16.39 -2.74
C SER A 34 4.20 16.21 -2.35
N PHE A 35 4.80 15.05 -2.61
CA PHE A 35 6.20 14.77 -2.29
C PHE A 35 7.14 15.32 -3.36
N ASN A 36 8.26 15.89 -2.91
CA ASN A 36 9.38 16.15 -3.79
C ASN A 36 10.11 14.84 -4.15
N GLN A 37 11.00 14.91 -5.13
CA GLN A 37 11.74 13.75 -5.61
C GLN A 37 12.67 13.14 -4.55
N GLU A 38 13.21 13.95 -3.64
CA GLU A 38 14.08 13.47 -2.56
C GLU A 38 13.32 12.64 -1.55
N LYS A 39 12.16 13.12 -1.12
CA LYS A 39 11.28 12.41 -0.18
C LYS A 39 10.79 11.09 -0.77
N MET A 40 10.34 11.10 -2.03
CA MET A 40 9.87 9.89 -2.70
C MET A 40 10.99 8.87 -2.88
N ALA A 41 12.17 9.30 -3.28
CA ALA A 41 13.34 8.44 -3.42
C ALA A 41 13.74 7.80 -2.09
N TYR A 42 13.74 8.58 -1.01
CA TYR A 42 13.99 8.09 0.35
C TYR A 42 13.00 7.00 0.75
N ILE A 43 11.69 7.23 0.54
CA ILE A 43 10.63 6.27 0.90
C ILE A 43 10.80 4.95 0.12
N LEU A 44 11.14 5.05 -1.17
CA LEU A 44 11.33 3.87 -2.02
C LEU A 44 12.71 3.19 -1.86
N GLY A 45 13.60 3.75 -1.04
CA GLY A 45 14.95 3.20 -0.83
C GLY A 45 15.86 3.28 -2.06
N ILE A 46 15.64 4.28 -2.95
CA ILE A 46 16.44 4.50 -4.16
C ILE A 46 17.10 5.88 -4.15
N SER A 47 18.09 6.09 -5.03
CA SER A 47 18.70 7.42 -5.17
C SER A 47 17.75 8.41 -5.88
N LYS A 48 17.85 9.71 -5.55
CA LYS A 48 17.14 10.76 -6.28
C LYS A 48 17.40 10.69 -7.78
N LYS A 49 18.66 10.42 -8.19
CA LYS A 49 19.04 10.26 -9.59
C LYS A 49 18.26 9.13 -10.24
N THR A 50 18.19 7.97 -9.58
CA THR A 50 17.42 6.82 -10.07
C THR A 50 15.94 7.16 -10.22
N LEU A 51 15.32 7.82 -9.25
CA LEU A 51 13.92 8.25 -9.32
C LEU A 51 13.67 9.15 -10.52
N VAL A 52 14.54 10.15 -10.75
CA VAL A 52 14.43 11.08 -11.89
C VAL A 52 14.52 10.33 -13.22
N GLU A 53 15.42 9.35 -13.33
CA GLU A 53 15.56 8.57 -14.56
C GLU A 53 14.34 7.65 -14.79
N ILE A 54 13.72 7.13 -13.74
CA ILE A 54 12.46 6.36 -13.87
C ILE A 54 11.32 7.27 -14.33
N GLU A 55 11.15 8.44 -13.71
CA GLU A 55 10.12 9.42 -14.11
C GLU A 55 10.29 9.93 -15.55
N LYS A 56 11.50 9.85 -16.11
CA LYS A 56 11.81 10.16 -17.51
C LYS A 56 11.70 8.95 -18.44
N GLY A 57 11.34 7.79 -17.93
CA GLY A 57 11.24 6.54 -18.70
C GLY A 57 12.59 5.96 -19.16
N ARG A 58 13.71 6.34 -18.51
CA ARG A 58 15.05 5.85 -18.82
C ARG A 58 15.56 4.77 -17.89
N SER A 59 14.82 4.49 -16.81
CA SER A 59 15.11 3.44 -15.85
C SER A 59 13.80 2.84 -15.37
N SER A 60 13.87 1.82 -14.52
CA SER A 60 12.70 1.11 -13.98
C SER A 60 12.86 0.86 -12.49
N LEU A 61 11.72 0.86 -11.77
CA LEU A 61 11.60 0.40 -10.38
C LEU A 61 11.96 -1.07 -10.25
N ARG A 62 11.81 -1.84 -11.31
CA ARG A 62 11.88 -3.30 -11.31
C ARG A 62 10.88 -3.90 -10.33
N TRP A 63 10.94 -5.22 -10.12
CA TRP A 63 9.98 -5.93 -9.27
C TRP A 63 9.92 -5.39 -7.84
N SER A 64 11.07 -5.37 -7.14
CA SER A 64 11.12 -4.98 -5.72
C SER A 64 10.65 -3.54 -5.49
N GLY A 65 11.07 -2.60 -6.33
CA GLY A 65 10.63 -1.21 -6.23
C GLY A 65 9.14 -1.03 -6.54
N SER A 66 8.61 -1.79 -7.50
CA SER A 66 7.16 -1.77 -7.82
C SER A 66 6.32 -2.33 -6.69
N VAL A 67 6.75 -3.44 -6.07
CA VAL A 67 6.11 -4.00 -4.88
C VAL A 67 6.16 -3.01 -3.72
N THR A 68 7.33 -2.36 -3.49
CA THR A 68 7.47 -1.34 -2.44
C THR A 68 6.53 -0.16 -2.68
N LEU A 69 6.42 0.32 -3.92
CA LEU A 69 5.49 1.39 -4.29
C LEU A 69 4.06 1.04 -3.92
N CYS A 70 3.58 -0.14 -4.32
CA CYS A 70 2.23 -0.58 -4.04
C CYS A 70 1.99 -0.84 -2.54
N ALA A 71 2.96 -1.41 -1.82
CA ALA A 71 2.83 -1.71 -0.40
C ALA A 71 2.76 -0.42 0.45
N VAL A 72 3.63 0.56 0.15
CA VAL A 72 3.70 1.81 0.90
C VAL A 72 2.55 2.75 0.55
N PHE A 73 2.15 2.78 -0.71
CA PHE A 73 1.11 3.67 -1.23
C PHE A 73 -0.19 2.93 -1.57
N SER A 74 -0.52 1.89 -0.80
CA SER A 74 -1.72 1.06 -1.02
C SER A 74 -3.04 1.85 -0.98
N GLN A 75 -3.05 3.01 -0.33
CA GLN A 75 -4.22 3.91 -0.25
C GLN A 75 -4.20 5.02 -1.31
N SER A 76 -3.21 5.05 -2.21
CA SER A 76 -3.17 5.99 -3.33
C SER A 76 -4.34 5.75 -4.27
N SER A 77 -5.06 6.81 -4.62
CA SER A 77 -6.14 6.74 -5.61
C SER A 77 -5.63 6.24 -6.96
N VAL A 78 -4.43 6.64 -7.34
CA VAL A 78 -3.75 6.19 -8.57
C VAL A 78 -3.50 4.69 -8.54
N ILE A 79 -2.95 4.16 -7.43
CA ILE A 79 -2.67 2.72 -7.27
C ILE A 79 -3.97 1.91 -7.24
N CYS A 80 -4.97 2.36 -6.48
CA CYS A 80 -6.26 1.68 -6.37
C CYS A 80 -7.03 1.66 -7.70
N GLU A 81 -6.93 2.72 -8.49
CA GLU A 81 -7.59 2.77 -9.81
C GLU A 81 -6.97 1.76 -10.80
N ILE A 82 -5.64 1.63 -10.80
CA ILE A 82 -4.92 0.76 -11.74
C ILE A 82 -5.05 -0.71 -11.35
N PHE A 83 -4.82 -1.04 -10.09
CA PHE A 83 -4.66 -2.42 -9.65
C PHE A 83 -5.83 -2.97 -8.86
N LYS A 84 -6.80 -2.14 -8.45
CA LYS A 84 -7.96 -2.48 -7.60
C LYS A 84 -7.52 -3.08 -6.24
N ASP A 85 -6.90 -4.24 -6.25
CA ASP A 85 -6.29 -4.91 -5.10
C ASP A 85 -4.82 -5.21 -5.42
N PRO A 86 -3.90 -4.27 -5.11
CA PRO A 86 -2.50 -4.44 -5.43
C PRO A 86 -1.83 -5.57 -4.65
N GLU A 87 -2.29 -5.87 -3.43
CA GLU A 87 -1.73 -6.95 -2.62
C GLU A 87 -2.03 -8.31 -3.23
N GLU A 88 -3.28 -8.58 -3.55
CA GLU A 88 -3.71 -9.81 -4.22
C GLU A 88 -3.01 -9.99 -5.56
N LEU A 89 -2.93 -8.92 -6.36
CA LEU A 89 -2.26 -8.94 -7.66
C LEU A 89 -0.77 -9.28 -7.53
N ILE A 90 -0.07 -8.66 -6.58
CA ILE A 90 1.35 -8.93 -6.33
C ILE A 90 1.57 -10.40 -5.97
N ARG A 91 0.71 -10.96 -5.11
CA ARG A 91 0.79 -12.37 -4.72
C ARG A 91 0.55 -13.28 -5.91
N ALA A 92 -0.49 -13.03 -6.69
CA ALA A 92 -0.79 -13.81 -7.90
C ALA A 92 0.38 -13.80 -8.89
N ILE A 93 1.02 -12.65 -9.12
CA ILE A 93 2.19 -12.53 -9.99
C ILE A 93 3.43 -13.22 -9.38
N ALA A 94 3.64 -13.09 -8.07
CA ALA A 94 4.81 -13.65 -7.39
C ALA A 94 4.82 -15.17 -7.43
N PHE A 95 3.64 -15.80 -7.29
CA PHE A 95 3.48 -17.25 -7.26
C PHE A 95 3.01 -17.84 -8.60
N ASP A 96 2.98 -17.04 -9.65
CA ASP A 96 2.58 -17.46 -11.00
C ASP A 96 1.19 -18.15 -11.02
N GLY A 97 0.27 -17.62 -10.20
CA GLY A 97 -1.10 -18.14 -10.02
C GLY A 97 -1.20 -19.45 -9.24
N SER A 98 -0.08 -20.01 -8.75
CA SER A 98 -0.03 -21.26 -7.98
C SER A 98 0.45 -21.06 -6.55
N GLU A 99 -0.16 -20.11 -5.85
CA GLU A 99 0.17 -19.82 -4.46
C GLU A 99 0.01 -21.09 -3.59
N PRO A 100 1.03 -21.46 -2.78
CA PRO A 100 0.90 -22.59 -1.90
C PRO A 100 -0.21 -22.37 -0.88
N ALA A 101 -1.10 -23.36 -0.73
CA ALA A 101 -2.15 -23.31 0.26
C ALA A 101 -1.52 -23.25 1.66
N TYR A 102 -1.59 -22.09 2.30
CA TYR A 102 -1.29 -21.97 3.72
C TYR A 102 -2.57 -21.67 4.49
N ARG A 103 -2.71 -22.39 5.60
CA ARG A 103 -3.78 -22.07 6.52
C ARG A 103 -3.46 -20.73 7.14
N HIS A 104 -4.30 -19.73 6.89
CA HIS A 104 -4.29 -18.58 7.78
C HIS A 104 -4.48 -19.12 9.19
N ALA A 105 -3.42 -19.10 9.98
CA ALA A 105 -3.60 -19.32 11.40
C ALA A 105 -4.59 -18.24 11.82
N ASN A 106 -5.77 -18.62 12.27
CA ASN A 106 -6.70 -17.72 12.97
C ASN A 106 -6.03 -17.31 14.28
N THR A 107 -4.96 -16.55 14.16
CA THR A 107 -4.31 -15.92 15.29
C THR A 107 -5.14 -14.70 15.59
N THR A 108 -6.02 -14.82 16.57
CA THR A 108 -6.61 -13.71 17.30
C THR A 108 -5.50 -12.94 18.04
N ARG A 109 -4.42 -12.62 17.32
CA ARG A 109 -3.37 -11.79 17.87
C ARG A 109 -3.85 -10.37 17.81
N ILE A 110 -4.12 -9.81 18.98
CA ILE A 110 -4.38 -8.39 19.13
C ILE A 110 -3.05 -7.68 18.88
N TRP A 111 -2.91 -7.05 17.72
CA TRP A 111 -1.71 -6.29 17.35
C TRP A 111 -1.73 -4.87 17.89
N TRP A 112 -2.89 -4.42 18.38
CA TRP A 112 -3.14 -3.06 18.77
C TRP A 112 -3.73 -3.04 20.17
N HIS A 113 -3.18 -2.20 21.04
CA HIS A 113 -3.70 -1.91 22.38
C HIS A 113 -4.34 -0.53 22.36
N THR A 114 -5.56 -0.43 22.86
CA THR A 114 -6.21 0.86 23.11
C THR A 114 -5.48 1.59 24.23
N ILE A 115 -5.02 2.80 23.94
CA ILE A 115 -4.34 3.69 24.87
C ILE A 115 -5.30 4.74 25.41
N LEU A 116 -6.12 5.32 24.54
CA LEU A 116 -7.06 6.37 24.88
C LEU A 116 -8.31 6.27 24.01
N GLU A 117 -9.46 6.51 24.63
CA GLU A 117 -10.73 6.63 23.92
C GLU A 117 -11.41 7.93 24.35
N LYS A 118 -11.84 8.75 23.38
CA LYS A 118 -12.51 10.02 23.64
C LYS A 118 -13.43 10.38 22.49
N ASN A 119 -14.69 10.68 22.79
CA ASN A 119 -15.71 11.09 21.79
C ASN A 119 -15.90 10.07 20.64
N GLY A 120 -15.67 8.78 20.88
CA GLY A 120 -15.72 7.74 19.85
C GLY A 120 -14.45 7.61 19.00
N TYR A 121 -13.45 8.46 19.20
CA TYR A 121 -12.11 8.29 18.63
C TYR A 121 -11.26 7.43 19.54
N VAL A 122 -10.44 6.57 18.94
CA VAL A 122 -9.57 5.63 19.67
C VAL A 122 -8.13 5.83 19.26
N ILE A 123 -7.25 6.02 20.22
CA ILE A 123 -5.80 5.94 20.00
C ILE A 123 -5.34 4.56 20.41
N GLU A 124 -4.72 3.85 19.48
CA GLU A 124 -4.17 2.51 19.67
C GLU A 124 -2.67 2.50 19.43
N GLN A 125 -1.96 1.66 20.20
CA GLN A 125 -0.53 1.41 20.03
C GLN A 125 -0.31 0.01 19.44
N ASN A 126 0.53 -0.08 18.43
CA ASN A 126 0.97 -1.36 17.88
C ASN A 126 1.98 -2.04 18.80
N ILE A 127 1.75 -3.31 19.15
CA ILE A 127 2.61 -4.04 20.10
C ILE A 127 4.01 -4.36 19.57
N VAL A 128 4.22 -4.32 18.26
CA VAL A 128 5.50 -4.65 17.61
C VAL A 128 6.29 -3.40 17.30
N SER A 129 5.72 -2.49 16.53
CA SER A 129 6.38 -1.28 16.06
C SER A 129 6.34 -0.14 17.06
N GLN A 130 5.49 -0.26 18.11
CA GLN A 130 5.32 0.74 19.17
C GLN A 130 4.79 2.10 18.69
N HIS A 131 4.40 2.22 17.41
CA HIS A 131 3.76 3.44 16.92
C HIS A 131 2.27 3.48 17.28
N TYR A 132 1.73 4.67 17.30
CA TYR A 132 0.33 4.95 17.60
C TYR A 132 -0.45 5.23 16.32
N ARG A 133 -1.75 4.94 16.34
CA ARG A 133 -2.70 5.38 15.32
C ARG A 133 -3.96 5.95 15.96
N LEU A 134 -4.55 6.94 15.30
CA LEU A 134 -5.84 7.51 15.65
C LEU A 134 -6.90 6.93 14.73
N VAL A 135 -7.88 6.28 15.32
CA VAL A 135 -9.01 5.62 14.63
C VAL A 135 -10.28 6.40 14.90
N ALA A 136 -11.01 6.73 13.84
CA ALA A 136 -12.31 7.39 13.92
C ALA A 136 -13.44 6.41 14.25
N PRO A 137 -14.65 6.90 14.62
CA PRO A 137 -15.81 6.05 14.91
C PRO A 137 -16.25 5.13 13.77
N ASP A 138 -15.92 5.45 12.54
CA ASP A 138 -16.17 4.66 11.35
C ASP A 138 -15.05 3.64 11.03
N ASN A 139 -14.11 3.45 11.96
CA ASN A 139 -12.90 2.63 11.84
C ASN A 139 -11.88 3.12 10.81
N SER A 140 -12.01 4.32 10.27
CA SER A 140 -10.97 4.90 9.42
C SER A 140 -9.75 5.33 10.23
N ILE A 141 -8.54 5.21 9.66
CA ILE A 141 -7.30 5.67 10.28
C ILE A 141 -7.08 7.12 9.86
N LEU A 142 -7.11 8.03 10.82
CA LEU A 142 -6.95 9.47 10.57
C LEU A 142 -5.49 9.92 10.57
N ALA A 143 -4.69 9.35 11.46
CA ALA A 143 -3.28 9.71 11.63
C ALA A 143 -2.49 8.56 12.27
N SER A 144 -1.18 8.56 12.05
CA SER A 144 -0.22 7.67 12.73
C SER A 144 1.03 8.44 13.11
N SER A 145 1.57 8.18 14.31
CA SER A 145 2.80 8.80 14.80
C SER A 145 3.51 7.87 15.79
N PHE A 146 4.82 8.08 15.98
CA PHE A 146 5.55 7.50 17.11
C PHE A 146 5.43 8.35 18.38
N ASP A 147 4.87 9.55 18.27
CA ASP A 147 4.63 10.46 19.40
C ASP A 147 3.13 10.47 19.74
N LEU A 148 2.80 10.04 20.95
CA LEU A 148 1.44 10.01 21.48
C LEU A 148 0.84 11.41 21.60
N ASP A 149 1.66 12.41 21.97
CA ASP A 149 1.21 13.77 22.19
C ASP A 149 0.73 14.44 20.88
N GLU A 150 1.30 14.04 19.74
CA GLU A 150 0.84 14.52 18.43
C GLU A 150 -0.60 14.08 18.15
N LEU A 151 -0.95 12.83 18.45
CA LEU A 151 -2.28 12.30 18.20
C LEU A 151 -3.31 12.79 19.24
N THR A 152 -2.88 12.96 20.49
CA THR A 152 -3.77 13.45 21.57
C THR A 152 -4.25 14.89 21.32
N LYS A 153 -3.49 15.69 20.61
CA LYS A 153 -3.88 17.07 20.22
C LYS A 153 -4.99 17.12 19.15
N LEU A 154 -5.26 15.97 18.50
CA LEU A 154 -6.24 15.88 17.42
C LEU A 154 -7.66 15.52 17.92
N ILE A 155 -7.83 15.19 19.22
CA ILE A 155 -9.10 14.70 19.82
C ILE A 155 -9.55 15.50 21.04
#